data_ef4b55663652e92be0832a98218ca523
#
_entry.id   ef4b55663652e92be0832a98218ca523
#
_cell.length_a   1.000
_cell.length_b   1.000
_cell.length_c   1.000
_cell.angle_alpha   90.00
_cell.angle_beta   90.00
_cell.angle_gamma   90.00
#
_symmetry.space_group_name_H-M   'P 1'
#
loop_
_entity.id
_entity.type
_entity.pdbx_description
1 polymer ?
#
loop_
_entity_poly.entity_id
_entity_poly.type
_entity_poly.pdbx_seq_one_letter_code
_entity_poly.pdbx_strand_id
1 'polypeptide(L)'
;MSWVKDLLDPDQRRWEDIYRNRFQHDKVVRSTHGVNCTGSCSWNVHVKNGVVALETQATDYPRISCDVPALEPRGCQRGISASWYLYSPLRVKYPYLRGALMDLWREARARHSDPVEAWASIVGDPERRRRY
;
A
#
# COMPACT_ATOMS: atom_id res chain seq x y z
N MET A 1 -29.82 -12.97 35.45
CA MET A 1 -29.12 -11.69 35.36
C MET A 1 -29.73 -10.93 34.17
N SER A 2 -30.04 -9.65 34.34
CA SER A 2 -30.68 -8.91 33.28
C SER A 2 -29.60 -8.49 32.25
N TRP A 3 -29.77 -8.87 31.00
CA TRP A 3 -28.94 -8.45 29.88
C TRP A 3 -28.75 -6.92 29.80
N VAL A 4 -29.72 -6.15 30.31
CA VAL A 4 -29.65 -4.69 30.42
C VAL A 4 -28.57 -4.26 31.40
N LYS A 5 -28.34 -5.03 32.49
CA LYS A 5 -27.30 -4.75 33.46
C LYS A 5 -25.93 -4.97 32.84
N ASP A 6 -25.77 -6.04 32.08
CA ASP A 6 -24.51 -6.34 31.38
C ASP A 6 -24.23 -5.30 30.29
N LEU A 7 -25.28 -4.77 29.63
CA LEU A 7 -25.16 -3.71 28.65
C LEU A 7 -24.71 -2.37 29.24
N LEU A 8 -25.07 -2.10 30.49
CA LEU A 8 -24.75 -0.85 31.19
C LEU A 8 -23.47 -0.96 32.02
N ASP A 9 -22.95 -2.16 32.23
CA ASP A 9 -21.71 -2.38 32.96
C ASP A 9 -20.49 -2.06 32.07
N PRO A 10 -19.67 -1.05 32.41
CA PRO A 10 -18.50 -0.69 31.62
C PRO A 10 -17.51 -1.85 31.45
N ASP A 11 -17.38 -2.72 32.45
CA ASP A 11 -16.45 -3.85 32.41
C ASP A 11 -16.92 -4.96 31.46
N GLN A 12 -18.22 -5.11 31.27
CA GLN A 12 -18.81 -6.05 30.31
C GLN A 12 -18.76 -5.51 28.87
N ARG A 13 -18.47 -4.23 28.70
CA ARG A 13 -18.43 -3.55 27.39
C ARG A 13 -17.02 -3.41 26.83
N ARG A 14 -16.04 -4.13 27.35
CA ARG A 14 -14.64 -4.09 26.89
C ARG A 14 -14.47 -4.43 25.42
N TRP A 15 -15.38 -5.17 24.84
CA TRP A 15 -15.40 -5.43 23.40
C TRP A 15 -15.59 -4.15 22.56
N GLU A 16 -16.15 -3.08 23.14
CA GLU A 16 -16.28 -1.79 22.47
C GLU A 16 -14.95 -1.06 22.36
N ASP A 17 -13.97 -1.39 23.18
CA ASP A 17 -12.68 -0.70 23.20
C ASP A 17 -11.97 -0.75 21.87
N ILE A 18 -12.14 -1.84 21.11
CA ILE A 18 -11.59 -1.98 19.76
C ILE A 18 -12.13 -0.88 18.82
N TYR A 19 -13.39 -0.48 19.02
CA TYR A 19 -14.02 0.59 18.23
C TYR A 19 -13.68 1.97 18.77
N ARG A 20 -13.67 2.17 20.07
CA ARG A 20 -13.38 3.43 20.75
C ARG A 20 -11.94 3.85 20.51
N ASN A 21 -11.04 2.89 20.48
CA ASN A 21 -9.60 3.09 20.35
C ASN A 21 -9.09 2.92 18.92
N ARG A 22 -9.97 2.68 17.97
CA ARG A 22 -9.64 2.35 16.59
C ARG A 22 -8.71 3.37 15.90
N PHE A 23 -8.90 4.62 16.19
CA PHE A 23 -8.16 5.73 15.55
C PHE A 23 -7.12 6.38 16.46
N GLN A 24 -6.84 5.77 17.61
CA GLN A 24 -5.75 6.24 18.45
C GLN A 24 -4.42 6.10 17.70
N HIS A 25 -3.60 7.14 17.82
CA HIS A 25 -2.28 7.20 17.23
C HIS A 25 -1.32 7.95 18.14
N ASP A 26 -0.04 7.68 18.02
CA ASP A 26 1.03 8.34 18.77
C ASP A 26 1.81 9.32 17.89
N LYS A 27 1.66 9.21 16.56
CA LYS A 27 2.34 10.11 15.64
C LYS A 27 1.60 10.25 14.32
N VAL A 28 1.76 11.41 13.67
CA VAL A 28 1.28 11.68 12.31
C VAL A 28 2.48 11.98 11.42
N VAL A 29 2.53 11.35 10.26
CA VAL A 29 3.61 11.54 9.28
C VAL A 29 3.00 11.95 7.95
N ARG A 30 3.57 12.97 7.33
CA ARG A 30 3.21 13.36 5.96
C ARG A 30 3.78 12.35 4.98
N SER A 31 2.96 11.86 4.08
CA SER A 31 3.38 10.92 3.04
C SER A 31 2.57 11.08 1.77
N THR A 32 2.99 10.40 0.73
CA THR A 32 2.25 10.24 -0.52
C THR A 32 2.34 8.79 -0.98
N HIS A 33 1.42 8.38 -1.85
CA HIS A 33 1.47 7.05 -2.44
C HIS A 33 2.33 7.05 -3.71
N GLY A 34 3.36 6.22 -3.73
CA GLY A 34 4.32 6.11 -4.84
C GLY A 34 3.89 5.20 -5.99
N VAL A 35 2.63 4.80 -6.07
CA VAL A 35 2.13 3.85 -7.07
C VAL A 35 1.44 4.59 -8.21
N ASN A 36 1.94 4.45 -9.44
CA ASN A 36 1.27 4.80 -10.72
C ASN A 36 0.07 5.78 -10.59
N CYS A 37 0.21 6.79 -9.74
CA CYS A 37 -0.85 7.72 -9.41
C CYS A 37 -0.44 9.11 -9.85
N THR A 38 -1.21 9.71 -10.75
CA THR A 38 -1.02 11.08 -11.21
C THR A 38 -1.58 12.12 -10.26
N GLY A 39 -2.39 11.71 -9.28
CA GLY A 39 -3.02 12.61 -8.32
C GLY A 39 -2.05 13.24 -7.32
N SER A 40 -0.94 12.57 -7.03
CA SER A 40 0.12 13.04 -6.12
C SER A 40 -0.41 13.61 -4.81
N CYS A 41 -1.45 13.00 -4.26
CA CYS A 41 -2.10 13.46 -3.03
C CYS A 41 -1.13 13.40 -1.85
N SER A 42 -1.22 14.37 -0.96
CA SER A 42 -0.51 14.37 0.30
C SER A 42 -1.41 13.88 1.42
N TRP A 43 -0.93 12.92 2.17
CA TRP A 43 -1.70 12.25 3.22
C TRP A 43 -1.07 12.46 4.58
N ASN A 44 -1.90 12.64 5.59
CA ASN A 44 -1.52 12.53 6.98
C ASN A 44 -1.70 11.08 7.40
N VAL A 45 -0.59 10.38 7.59
CA VAL A 45 -0.56 8.97 8.00
C VAL A 45 -0.47 8.91 9.51
N HIS A 46 -1.52 8.42 10.14
CA HIS A 46 -1.63 8.26 11.59
C HIS A 46 -1.06 6.90 11.97
N VAL A 47 -0.06 6.90 12.82
CA VAL A 47 0.70 5.71 13.21
C VAL A 47 0.52 5.46 14.70
N LYS A 48 0.32 4.21 15.07
CA LYS A 48 0.30 3.74 16.47
C LYS A 48 1.28 2.59 16.62
N ASN A 49 2.26 2.75 17.49
CA ASN A 49 3.28 1.72 17.76
C ASN A 49 3.94 1.17 16.47
N GLY A 50 4.22 2.05 15.51
CA GLY A 50 4.83 1.67 14.23
C GLY A 50 3.86 1.08 13.19
N VAL A 51 2.58 0.97 13.50
CA VAL A 51 1.53 0.46 12.60
C VAL A 51 0.68 1.62 12.11
N VAL A 52 0.43 1.70 10.81
CA VAL A 52 -0.50 2.68 10.24
C VAL A 52 -1.92 2.34 10.66
N ALA A 53 -2.55 3.23 11.40
CA ALA A 53 -3.91 3.06 11.89
C ALA A 53 -4.96 3.67 10.94
N LEU A 54 -4.62 4.80 10.33
CA LEU A 54 -5.54 5.61 9.53
C LEU A 54 -4.75 6.53 8.61
N GLU A 55 -5.33 6.88 7.48
CA GLU A 55 -4.84 7.90 6.57
C GLU A 55 -5.92 8.94 6.35
N THR A 56 -5.58 10.21 6.44
CA THR A 56 -6.48 11.33 6.14
C THR A 56 -5.86 12.26 5.11
N GLN A 57 -6.69 12.86 4.26
CA GLN A 57 -6.22 13.84 3.30
C GLN A 57 -5.62 15.04 4.03
N ALA A 58 -4.40 15.41 3.64
CA ALA A 58 -3.84 16.68 4.10
C ALA A 58 -4.55 17.85 3.42
N THR A 59 -4.91 18.85 4.20
CA THR A 59 -5.66 20.03 3.74
C THR A 59 -4.87 21.33 3.85
N ASP A 60 -3.65 21.26 4.37
CA ASP A 60 -2.76 22.37 4.68
C ASP A 60 -1.76 22.65 3.54
N TYR A 61 -2.21 22.55 2.29
CA TYR A 61 -1.37 22.92 1.16
C TYR A 61 -1.09 24.43 1.16
N PRO A 62 0.16 24.82 0.90
CA PRO A 62 0.49 26.24 0.78
C PRO A 62 -0.21 26.83 -0.45
N ARG A 63 -0.65 28.04 -0.32
CA ARG A 63 -1.16 28.82 -1.46
C ARG A 63 0.00 29.14 -2.40
N ILE A 64 -0.17 28.89 -3.69
CA ILE A 64 0.88 29.11 -4.71
C ILE A 64 1.08 30.63 -4.94
N SER A 65 -0.02 31.37 -5.04
CA SER A 65 -0.03 32.82 -5.26
C SER A 65 -1.34 33.40 -4.75
N CYS A 66 -1.34 34.71 -4.42
CA CYS A 66 -2.56 35.42 -4.06
C CYS A 66 -3.56 35.53 -5.22
N ASP A 67 -3.06 35.50 -6.47
CA ASP A 67 -3.84 35.69 -7.68
C ASP A 67 -4.43 34.38 -8.24
N VAL A 68 -4.03 33.24 -7.68
CA VAL A 68 -4.50 31.92 -8.07
C VAL A 68 -5.42 31.36 -6.97
N PRO A 69 -6.58 30.79 -7.34
CA PRO A 69 -7.42 30.12 -6.37
C PRO A 69 -6.64 29.08 -5.56
N ALA A 70 -6.95 28.94 -4.28
CA ALA A 70 -6.33 27.93 -3.45
C ALA A 70 -6.64 26.52 -4.00
N LEU A 71 -5.62 25.67 -4.00
CA LEU A 71 -5.80 24.26 -4.33
C LEU A 71 -6.75 23.62 -3.32
N GLU A 72 -7.81 23.00 -3.81
CA GLU A 72 -8.66 22.13 -3.01
C GLU A 72 -8.08 20.70 -3.00
N PRO A 73 -7.48 20.25 -1.90
CA PRO A 73 -6.91 18.91 -1.83
C PRO A 73 -8.03 17.87 -1.90
N ARG A 74 -7.95 16.98 -2.88
CA ARG A 74 -8.91 15.90 -3.08
C ARG A 74 -8.19 14.58 -3.21
N GLY A 75 -8.32 13.75 -2.18
CA GLY A 75 -7.88 12.37 -2.24
C GLY A 75 -8.93 11.47 -2.88
N CYS A 76 -8.53 10.24 -3.19
CA CYS A 76 -9.43 9.21 -3.70
C CYS A 76 -9.57 8.06 -2.70
N GLN A 77 -10.57 7.21 -2.92
CA GLN A 77 -10.82 6.04 -2.07
C GLN A 77 -9.63 5.08 -2.03
N ARG A 78 -8.87 4.96 -3.13
CA ARG A 78 -7.65 4.14 -3.16
C ARG A 78 -6.58 4.68 -2.20
N GLY A 79 -6.42 5.99 -2.16
CA GLY A 79 -5.47 6.63 -1.27
C GLY A 79 -5.82 6.42 0.20
N ILE A 80 -7.05 6.72 0.60
CA ILE A 80 -7.48 6.58 2.00
C ILE A 80 -7.51 5.14 2.49
N SER A 81 -7.45 4.17 1.59
CA SER A 81 -7.41 2.73 1.91
C SER A 81 -6.04 2.09 1.70
N ALA A 82 -4.97 2.86 1.52
CA ALA A 82 -3.65 2.31 1.21
C ALA A 82 -3.09 1.43 2.33
N SER A 83 -3.39 1.74 3.59
CA SER A 83 -3.04 0.91 4.75
C SER A 83 -3.62 -0.51 4.68
N TRP A 84 -4.78 -0.68 4.06
CA TRP A 84 -5.40 -2.00 3.86
C TRP A 84 -4.55 -2.87 2.93
N TYR A 85 -3.92 -2.28 1.91
CA TYR A 85 -2.97 -3.01 1.05
C TYR A 85 -1.70 -3.40 1.82
N LEU A 86 -1.22 -2.52 2.71
CA LEU A 86 -0.03 -2.78 3.51
C LEU A 86 -0.19 -4.04 4.38
N TYR A 87 -1.35 -4.20 5.00
CA TYR A 87 -1.62 -5.27 5.96
C TYR A 87 -2.50 -6.40 5.41
N SER A 88 -2.81 -6.33 4.12
CA SER A 88 -3.59 -7.38 3.46
C SER A 88 -2.84 -8.72 3.46
N PRO A 89 -3.52 -9.83 3.77
CA PRO A 89 -2.94 -11.16 3.64
C PRO A 89 -2.58 -11.49 2.19
N LEU A 90 -3.18 -10.79 1.21
CA LEU A 90 -2.90 -10.94 -0.21
C LEU A 90 -1.72 -10.09 -0.68
N ARG A 91 -1.09 -9.32 0.21
CA ARG A 91 0.07 -8.52 -0.15
C ARG A 91 1.19 -9.42 -0.66
N VAL A 92 1.70 -9.09 -1.85
CA VAL A 92 2.88 -9.74 -2.43
C VAL A 92 4.10 -9.39 -1.57
N LYS A 93 4.71 -10.40 -0.94
CA LYS A 93 5.86 -10.24 -0.03
C LYS A 93 7.20 -10.33 -0.75
N TYR A 94 7.23 -11.00 -1.90
CA TYR A 94 8.45 -11.26 -2.66
C TYR A 94 8.21 -10.97 -4.14
N PRO A 95 9.27 -10.69 -4.91
CA PRO A 95 9.16 -10.61 -6.35
C PRO A 95 8.62 -11.92 -6.94
N TYR A 96 7.70 -11.80 -7.89
CA TYR A 96 7.17 -12.93 -8.62
C TYR A 96 7.60 -12.84 -10.08
N LEU A 97 7.94 -13.96 -10.66
CA LEU A 97 8.21 -14.10 -12.09
C LEU A 97 7.17 -15.05 -12.71
N ARG A 98 6.83 -14.78 -13.95
CA ARG A 98 6.00 -15.74 -14.70
C ARG A 98 6.73 -17.07 -14.82
N GLY A 99 6.01 -18.19 -14.64
CA GLY A 99 6.60 -19.52 -14.73
C GLY A 99 7.29 -19.78 -16.07
N ALA A 100 6.66 -19.39 -17.18
CA ALA A 100 7.27 -19.50 -18.52
C ALA A 100 8.61 -18.76 -18.65
N LEU A 101 8.76 -17.58 -18.02
CA LEU A 101 10.02 -16.86 -18.01
C LEU A 101 11.07 -17.57 -17.14
N MET A 102 10.67 -18.15 -16.03
CA MET A 102 11.57 -18.94 -15.18
C MET A 102 12.12 -20.17 -15.90
N ASP A 103 11.30 -20.85 -16.69
CA ASP A 103 11.73 -22.01 -17.46
C ASP A 103 12.71 -21.61 -18.57
N LEU A 104 12.41 -20.54 -19.32
CA LEU A 104 13.32 -19.97 -20.29
C LEU A 104 14.65 -19.53 -19.66
N TRP A 105 14.59 -18.96 -18.46
CA TRP A 105 15.78 -18.56 -17.72
C TRP A 105 16.63 -19.75 -17.31
N ARG A 106 16.03 -20.82 -16.79
CA ARG A 106 16.75 -22.08 -16.46
C ARG A 106 17.41 -22.68 -17.66
N GLU A 107 16.70 -22.74 -18.81
CA GLU A 107 17.25 -23.22 -20.07
C GLU A 107 18.46 -22.36 -20.54
N ALA A 108 18.32 -21.05 -20.46
CA ALA A 108 19.37 -20.11 -20.84
C ALA A 108 20.61 -20.24 -19.93
N ARG A 109 20.38 -20.30 -18.61
CA ARG A 109 21.46 -20.47 -17.61
C ARG A 109 22.20 -21.82 -17.75
N ALA A 110 21.55 -22.84 -18.24
CA ALA A 110 22.22 -24.13 -18.53
C ALA A 110 23.22 -24.02 -19.72
N ARG A 111 23.02 -23.03 -20.60
CA ARG A 111 23.87 -22.83 -21.80
C ARG A 111 24.91 -21.72 -21.65
N HIS A 112 24.58 -20.70 -20.84
CA HIS A 112 25.41 -19.52 -20.63
C HIS A 112 25.79 -19.37 -19.17
N SER A 113 27.07 -19.31 -18.88
CA SER A 113 27.58 -19.06 -17.53
C SER A 113 27.34 -17.62 -17.09
N ASP A 114 27.42 -16.67 -18.05
CA ASP A 114 27.14 -15.26 -17.80
C ASP A 114 25.62 -15.01 -17.78
N PRO A 115 25.07 -14.42 -16.72
CA PRO A 115 23.65 -14.08 -16.62
C PRO A 115 23.20 -13.04 -17.66
N VAL A 116 24.08 -12.15 -18.11
CA VAL A 116 23.75 -11.14 -19.13
C VAL A 116 23.58 -11.80 -20.49
N GLU A 117 24.48 -12.72 -20.87
CA GLU A 117 24.36 -13.49 -22.10
C GLU A 117 23.12 -14.39 -22.07
N ALA A 118 22.86 -15.03 -20.94
CA ALA A 118 21.64 -15.85 -20.75
C ALA A 118 20.38 -15.00 -20.99
N TRP A 119 20.33 -13.81 -20.40
CA TRP A 119 19.21 -12.90 -20.61
C TRP A 119 19.10 -12.42 -22.06
N ALA A 120 20.23 -12.03 -22.67
CA ALA A 120 20.27 -11.60 -24.06
C ALA A 120 19.76 -12.70 -25.03
N SER A 121 20.06 -13.98 -24.74
CA SER A 121 19.57 -15.11 -25.53
C SER A 121 18.05 -15.32 -25.47
N ILE A 122 17.40 -14.82 -24.41
CA ILE A 122 15.94 -14.87 -24.29
C ILE A 122 15.31 -13.67 -25.01
N VAL A 123 15.78 -12.46 -24.72
CA VAL A 123 15.15 -11.23 -25.24
C VAL A 123 15.51 -10.96 -26.71
N GLY A 124 16.62 -11.49 -27.19
CA GLY A 124 17.02 -11.41 -28.60
C GLY A 124 16.21 -12.33 -29.53
N ASP A 125 15.58 -13.34 -29.01
CA ASP A 125 14.80 -14.32 -29.78
C ASP A 125 13.32 -13.96 -29.76
N PRO A 126 12.70 -13.59 -30.89
CA PRO A 126 11.28 -13.25 -30.97
C PRO A 126 10.34 -14.37 -30.53
N GLU A 127 10.67 -15.63 -30.81
CA GLU A 127 9.84 -16.78 -30.42
C GLU A 127 9.87 -16.98 -28.91
N ARG A 128 11.03 -16.86 -28.28
CA ARG A 128 11.15 -16.93 -26.82
C ARG A 128 10.40 -15.79 -26.14
N ARG A 129 10.49 -14.57 -26.67
CA ARG A 129 9.76 -13.40 -26.13
C ARG A 129 8.24 -13.58 -26.15
N ARG A 130 7.69 -14.32 -27.11
CA ARG A 130 6.25 -14.60 -27.18
C ARG A 130 5.76 -15.60 -26.11
N ARG A 131 6.68 -16.32 -25.46
CA ARG A 131 6.34 -17.33 -24.48
C ARG A 131 6.11 -16.78 -23.07
N TYR A 132 6.46 -15.53 -22.79
CA TYR A 132 6.32 -14.92 -21.46
C TYR A 132 5.65 -13.55 -21.44
#